data_e215f6006fe21a17fab7ea12af498fce
#
_entry.id   e215f6006fe21a17fab7ea12af498fce
#
_cell.length_a   1.000
_cell.length_b   1.000
_cell.length_c   1.000
_cell.angle_alpha   90.00
_cell.angle_beta   90.00
_cell.angle_gamma   90.00
#
_symmetry.space_group_name_H-M   'P 1'
#
loop_
_entity.id
_entity.type
_entity.pdbx_description
1 polymer ?
#
loop_
_entity_poly.entity_id
_entity_poly.type
_entity_poly.pdbx_seq_one_letter_code
_entity_poly.pdbx_strand_id
1 'polypeptide(L)'
;MSENKMFCFQCQETAKGTGCTIKGVCGKEAETSKWQDLLISVVRGVGTIQHALGGKPSKEVADYVVDSLFATITNANFDDQSILNKVDAGLILKKKLIKEASIKNISLPDYQEVRWGGEKSDYSEEGIREGVLRNENPDLRSLKELTILGLKGMSAYYDHASRLDETNDEIIAFMCKALSEISNPNADMDTLLSLVLETGKYGVDAMALLDKANTGAYGNPELTKVNIGVGKNPGILISGHDLKDIEELLIQTEGTGVDVYTHSEMLPAHYYPRLKKYKHLVGNYGNAWWKQKEEFTTFNGPVIFTTNCIVPPAKNASYADRIFTTNATGYPGWKHIVAGKDGKKDFSEVIALAKTCEAPQEIEKGEIVGGFAHAQVFALADKIVEAVKSGAIRKFVVMSGCDGRMKSRNYYEEFAKALPKDVVILTSGCAKYKYNKLNLGDINGIPRVLVAGQCNDSYSWAVVALKLKEIFGANDINDLPIFFNIAWYEQKAVIVLLALLSLGVKNIHIGPTLPAFVSENVLKVLVENFGLAGNGTVEEDIQKYIL
;
A
#
# COMPACT_ATOMS: atom_id res chain seq x y z
N MET A 1 -12.10 -35.61 9.28
CA MET A 1 -11.97 -34.22 9.70
C MET A 1 -10.89 -33.61 8.81
N SER A 2 -11.26 -32.81 7.79
CA SER A 2 -10.26 -32.09 6.99
C SER A 2 -9.60 -31.08 7.92
N GLU A 3 -8.31 -31.27 8.22
CA GLU A 3 -7.53 -30.26 8.93
C GLU A 3 -7.68 -28.93 8.20
N ASN A 4 -8.09 -27.90 8.91
CA ASN A 4 -8.26 -26.53 8.43
C ASN A 4 -6.86 -25.96 8.09
N LYS A 5 -6.31 -26.33 6.94
CA LYS A 5 -4.98 -25.92 6.49
C LYS A 5 -5.11 -24.63 5.70
N MET A 6 -4.63 -23.52 6.27
CA MET A 6 -4.40 -22.31 5.50
C MET A 6 -3.06 -22.41 4.75
N PHE A 7 -2.92 -21.62 3.67
CA PHE A 7 -1.62 -21.29 3.12
C PHE A 7 -1.61 -19.82 2.71
N CYS A 8 -0.67 -19.04 3.23
CA CYS A 8 -0.54 -17.63 2.88
C CYS A 8 0.93 -17.19 2.92
N PHE A 9 1.44 -16.64 1.83
CA PHE A 9 2.81 -16.14 1.74
C PHE A 9 2.90 -14.72 1.14
N GLN A 10 1.78 -13.97 1.18
CA GLN A 10 1.65 -12.69 0.48
C GLN A 10 2.44 -11.51 1.09
N CYS A 11 3.06 -11.66 2.27
CA CYS A 11 3.81 -10.59 2.95
C CYS A 11 5.22 -11.03 3.33
N GLN A 12 6.07 -10.04 3.62
CA GLN A 12 7.48 -10.27 3.98
C GLN A 12 7.63 -11.03 5.31
N GLU A 13 6.71 -10.84 6.27
CA GLU A 13 6.74 -11.52 7.57
C GLU A 13 6.12 -12.92 7.55
N THR A 14 5.88 -13.50 6.38
CA THR A 14 5.32 -14.86 6.29
C THR A 14 6.17 -15.88 7.07
N ALA A 15 5.51 -16.86 7.69
CA ALA A 15 6.16 -17.79 8.60
C ALA A 15 7.37 -18.47 7.95
N LYS A 16 8.53 -18.37 8.59
CA LYS A 16 9.82 -18.95 8.14
C LYS A 16 10.26 -18.51 6.74
N GLY A 17 9.66 -17.47 6.16
CA GLY A 17 9.91 -17.08 4.77
C GLY A 17 9.38 -18.07 3.72
N THR A 18 8.47 -18.98 4.09
CA THR A 18 7.95 -20.02 3.19
C THR A 18 6.43 -20.04 3.10
N GLY A 19 5.73 -19.63 4.13
CA GLY A 19 4.26 -19.57 4.16
C GLY A 19 3.67 -19.83 5.56
N CYS A 20 2.57 -19.15 5.84
CA CYS A 20 1.75 -19.37 7.03
C CYS A 20 0.79 -20.54 6.75
N THR A 21 0.83 -21.59 7.57
CA THR A 21 0.06 -22.84 7.37
C THR A 21 -0.94 -23.16 8.49
N ILE A 22 -0.88 -22.42 9.62
CA ILE A 22 -1.75 -22.62 10.79
C ILE A 22 -2.50 -21.32 11.09
N LYS A 23 -1.75 -20.23 11.23
CA LYS A 23 -2.22 -18.87 11.51
C LYS A 23 -1.25 -17.88 10.90
N GLY A 24 -1.76 -16.77 10.35
CA GLY A 24 -0.91 -15.70 9.84
C GLY A 24 -0.05 -15.07 10.95
N VAL A 25 1.23 -14.78 10.65
CA VAL A 25 2.10 -13.99 11.55
C VAL A 25 1.49 -12.62 11.82
N CYS A 26 0.73 -12.07 10.86
CA CYS A 26 -0.06 -10.84 11.00
C CYS A 26 -1.27 -10.97 11.95
N GLY A 27 -1.63 -12.18 12.38
CA GLY A 27 -2.80 -12.47 13.21
C GLY A 27 -4.03 -12.98 12.44
N LYS A 28 -3.94 -13.13 11.12
CA LYS A 28 -5.03 -13.68 10.30
C LYS A 28 -5.30 -15.14 10.64
N GLU A 29 -6.56 -15.50 10.96
CA GLU A 29 -6.98 -16.87 11.22
C GLU A 29 -7.06 -17.68 9.92
N ALA A 30 -7.06 -19.01 10.03
CA ALA A 30 -7.16 -19.90 8.88
C ALA A 30 -8.50 -19.72 8.14
N GLU A 31 -9.59 -19.50 8.88
CA GLU A 31 -10.90 -19.21 8.30
C GLU A 31 -10.89 -17.92 7.47
N THR A 32 -10.38 -16.83 8.02
CA THR A 32 -10.25 -15.56 7.32
C THR A 32 -9.42 -15.70 6.03
N SER A 33 -8.33 -16.50 6.08
CA SER A 33 -7.51 -16.78 4.89
C SER A 33 -8.33 -17.48 3.79
N LYS A 34 -9.09 -18.48 4.16
CA LYS A 34 -9.97 -19.25 3.27
C LYS A 34 -11.04 -18.35 2.62
N TRP A 35 -11.68 -17.46 3.41
CA TRP A 35 -12.67 -16.53 2.87
C TRP A 35 -12.05 -15.49 1.94
N GLN A 36 -10.82 -15.05 2.20
CA GLN A 36 -10.09 -14.19 1.28
C GLN A 36 -9.76 -14.91 -0.03
N ASP A 37 -9.37 -16.18 0.01
CA ASP A 37 -9.12 -16.98 -1.20
C ASP A 37 -10.39 -17.17 -2.01
N LEU A 38 -11.53 -17.45 -1.34
CA LEU A 38 -12.85 -17.51 -1.98
C LEU A 38 -13.23 -16.18 -2.63
N LEU A 39 -13.04 -15.06 -1.93
CA LEU A 39 -13.33 -13.73 -2.48
C LEU A 39 -12.49 -13.45 -3.73
N ILE A 40 -11.19 -13.77 -3.70
CA ILE A 40 -10.30 -13.60 -4.85
C ILE A 40 -10.80 -14.45 -6.04
N SER A 41 -11.26 -15.68 -5.80
CA SER A 41 -11.85 -16.52 -6.86
C SER A 41 -13.07 -15.87 -7.50
N VAL A 42 -14.00 -15.33 -6.68
CA VAL A 42 -15.17 -14.63 -7.21
C VAL A 42 -14.78 -13.37 -8.00
N VAL A 43 -13.82 -12.60 -7.51
CA VAL A 43 -13.28 -11.42 -8.22
C VAL A 43 -12.67 -11.81 -9.56
N ARG A 44 -11.89 -12.91 -9.61
CA ARG A 44 -11.35 -13.45 -10.87
C ARG A 44 -12.49 -13.81 -11.84
N GLY A 45 -13.56 -14.44 -11.35
CA GLY A 45 -14.72 -14.76 -12.16
C GLY A 45 -15.42 -13.53 -12.73
N VAL A 46 -15.65 -12.49 -11.91
CA VAL A 46 -16.21 -11.19 -12.35
C VAL A 46 -15.32 -10.53 -13.39
N GLY A 47 -14.00 -10.43 -13.12
CA GLY A 47 -13.03 -9.84 -14.05
C GLY A 47 -12.97 -10.58 -15.39
N THR A 48 -12.96 -11.91 -15.36
CA THR A 48 -12.97 -12.75 -16.57
C THR A 48 -14.20 -12.53 -17.44
N ILE A 49 -15.39 -12.48 -16.82
CA ILE A 49 -16.63 -12.25 -17.56
C ILE A 49 -16.67 -10.84 -18.14
N GLN A 50 -16.27 -9.82 -17.36
CA GLN A 50 -16.18 -8.45 -17.85
C GLN A 50 -15.18 -8.32 -19.00
N HIS A 51 -14.02 -8.97 -18.89
CA HIS A 51 -13.04 -8.98 -19.98
C HIS A 51 -13.61 -9.62 -21.27
N ALA A 52 -14.32 -10.74 -21.15
CA ALA A 52 -14.99 -11.40 -22.29
C ALA A 52 -16.12 -10.53 -22.90
N LEU A 53 -16.87 -9.81 -22.07
CA LEU A 53 -17.87 -8.85 -22.53
C LEU A 53 -17.27 -7.69 -23.33
N GLY A 54 -16.01 -7.35 -23.04
CA GLY A 54 -15.32 -6.22 -23.65
C GLY A 54 -15.91 -4.86 -23.25
N GLY A 55 -15.39 -3.81 -23.90
CA GLY A 55 -15.85 -2.44 -23.67
C GLY A 55 -15.48 -1.87 -22.29
N LYS A 56 -16.07 -0.74 -21.96
CA LYS A 56 -15.83 -0.03 -20.71
C LYS A 56 -16.50 -0.77 -19.54
N PRO A 57 -15.76 -1.13 -18.47
CA PRO A 57 -16.35 -1.66 -17.25
C PRO A 57 -17.34 -0.69 -16.61
N SER A 58 -18.45 -1.21 -16.11
CA SER A 58 -19.40 -0.37 -15.35
C SER A 58 -18.81 0.06 -14.01
N LYS A 59 -19.33 1.16 -13.44
CA LYS A 59 -18.94 1.59 -12.09
C LYS A 59 -19.13 0.47 -11.06
N GLU A 60 -20.20 -0.31 -11.16
CA GLU A 60 -20.48 -1.45 -10.26
C GLU A 60 -19.37 -2.51 -10.32
N VAL A 61 -18.87 -2.83 -11.53
CA VAL A 61 -17.73 -3.75 -11.71
C VAL A 61 -16.45 -3.15 -11.15
N ALA A 62 -16.17 -1.87 -11.45
CA ALA A 62 -14.98 -1.18 -10.97
C ALA A 62 -14.94 -1.15 -9.43
N ASP A 63 -16.00 -0.67 -8.80
CA ASP A 63 -16.11 -0.58 -7.35
C ASP A 63 -15.96 -1.96 -6.69
N TYR A 64 -16.60 -3.00 -7.25
CA TYR A 64 -16.53 -4.35 -6.72
C TYR A 64 -15.12 -4.95 -6.80
N VAL A 65 -14.49 -4.88 -7.97
CA VAL A 65 -13.14 -5.43 -8.17
C VAL A 65 -12.12 -4.73 -7.27
N VAL A 66 -12.17 -3.40 -7.22
CA VAL A 66 -11.25 -2.58 -6.45
C VAL A 66 -11.42 -2.81 -4.95
N ASP A 67 -12.63 -2.66 -4.41
CA ASP A 67 -12.88 -2.81 -2.96
C ASP A 67 -12.62 -4.24 -2.47
N SER A 68 -12.96 -5.26 -3.28
CA SER A 68 -12.73 -6.67 -2.92
C SER A 68 -11.25 -7.02 -2.90
N LEU A 69 -10.46 -6.60 -3.89
CA LEU A 69 -9.00 -6.82 -3.89
C LEU A 69 -8.33 -6.07 -2.74
N PHE A 70 -8.74 -4.82 -2.50
CA PHE A 70 -8.20 -4.02 -1.41
C PHE A 70 -8.47 -4.65 -0.03
N ALA A 71 -9.67 -5.19 0.21
CA ALA A 71 -10.00 -5.88 1.46
C ALA A 71 -9.10 -7.10 1.74
N THR A 72 -8.48 -7.69 0.72
CA THR A 72 -7.58 -8.85 0.87
C THR A 72 -6.10 -8.50 1.02
N ILE A 73 -5.73 -7.21 1.04
CA ILE A 73 -4.36 -6.77 1.34
C ILE A 73 -3.97 -7.21 2.77
N THR A 74 -2.68 -7.42 2.98
CA THR A 74 -2.14 -7.77 4.30
C THR A 74 -2.58 -6.75 5.36
N ASN A 75 -3.14 -7.24 6.47
CA ASN A 75 -3.58 -6.43 7.62
C ASN A 75 -4.67 -5.39 7.30
N ALA A 76 -5.51 -5.63 6.29
CA ALA A 76 -6.62 -4.74 5.96
C ALA A 76 -7.91 -5.18 6.63
N ASN A 77 -8.37 -6.40 6.38
CA ASN A 77 -9.66 -6.88 6.88
C ASN A 77 -9.52 -8.27 7.51
N PHE A 78 -9.91 -8.36 8.78
CA PHE A 78 -9.94 -9.58 9.61
C PHE A 78 -11.37 -10.01 9.93
N ASP A 79 -12.39 -9.30 9.41
CA ASP A 79 -13.80 -9.59 9.66
C ASP A 79 -14.34 -10.56 8.61
N ASP A 80 -14.52 -11.80 9.00
CA ASP A 80 -15.02 -12.87 8.14
C ASP A 80 -16.38 -12.54 7.54
N GLN A 81 -17.29 -11.91 8.31
CA GLN A 81 -18.61 -11.55 7.79
C GLN A 81 -18.53 -10.45 6.74
N SER A 82 -17.66 -9.46 6.93
CA SER A 82 -17.40 -8.43 5.93
C SER A 82 -16.89 -9.03 4.61
N ILE A 83 -15.99 -10.01 4.69
CA ILE A 83 -15.45 -10.70 3.51
C ILE A 83 -16.53 -11.54 2.83
N LEU A 84 -17.31 -12.31 3.59
CA LEU A 84 -18.40 -13.11 3.05
C LEU A 84 -19.52 -12.28 2.41
N ASN A 85 -19.81 -11.10 2.95
CA ASN A 85 -20.75 -10.17 2.31
C ASN A 85 -20.24 -9.71 0.92
N LYS A 86 -18.95 -9.53 0.75
CA LYS A 86 -18.33 -9.22 -0.55
C LYS A 86 -18.39 -10.42 -1.51
N VAL A 87 -18.24 -11.64 -1.02
CA VAL A 87 -18.46 -12.88 -1.80
C VAL A 87 -19.89 -12.93 -2.33
N ASP A 88 -20.89 -12.73 -1.46
CA ASP A 88 -22.31 -12.72 -1.83
C ASP A 88 -22.60 -11.65 -2.89
N ALA A 89 -22.11 -10.43 -2.70
CA ALA A 89 -22.26 -9.33 -3.66
C ALA A 89 -21.64 -9.66 -5.03
N GLY A 90 -20.44 -10.26 -5.02
CA GLY A 90 -19.76 -10.67 -6.25
C GLY A 90 -20.50 -11.78 -7.01
N LEU A 91 -21.10 -12.73 -6.31
CA LEU A 91 -21.91 -13.78 -6.93
C LEU A 91 -23.17 -13.21 -7.59
N ILE A 92 -23.79 -12.19 -6.98
CA ILE A 92 -24.93 -11.47 -7.58
C ILE A 92 -24.48 -10.74 -8.84
N LEU A 93 -23.37 -9.99 -8.76
CA LEU A 93 -22.80 -9.27 -9.91
C LEU A 93 -22.41 -10.23 -11.03
N LYS A 94 -21.76 -11.35 -10.70
CA LYS A 94 -21.39 -12.40 -11.66
C LYS A 94 -22.59 -12.95 -12.41
N LYS A 95 -23.69 -13.27 -11.73
CA LYS A 95 -24.95 -13.72 -12.35
C LYS A 95 -25.51 -12.68 -13.33
N LYS A 96 -25.44 -11.38 -12.98
CA LYS A 96 -25.86 -10.28 -13.85
C LYS A 96 -25.02 -10.22 -15.13
N LEU A 97 -23.67 -10.31 -15.01
CA LEU A 97 -22.76 -10.27 -16.15
C LEU A 97 -22.91 -11.52 -17.06
N ILE A 98 -23.11 -12.71 -16.50
CA ILE A 98 -23.41 -13.94 -17.28
C ILE A 98 -24.68 -13.76 -18.11
N LYS A 99 -25.73 -13.19 -17.51
CA LYS A 99 -26.97 -12.88 -18.23
C LYS A 99 -26.76 -11.88 -19.36
N GLU A 100 -25.93 -10.86 -19.13
CA GLU A 100 -25.57 -9.88 -20.15
C GLU A 100 -24.81 -10.54 -21.32
N ALA A 101 -23.83 -11.41 -21.03
CA ALA A 101 -23.11 -12.18 -22.04
C ALA A 101 -24.04 -13.04 -22.88
N SER A 102 -25.02 -13.71 -22.24
CA SER A 102 -26.04 -14.50 -22.94
C SER A 102 -26.91 -13.65 -23.88
N ILE A 103 -27.36 -12.49 -23.44
CA ILE A 103 -28.15 -11.56 -24.27
C ILE A 103 -27.34 -11.07 -25.49
N LYS A 104 -26.06 -10.84 -25.31
CA LYS A 104 -25.14 -10.38 -26.36
C LYS A 104 -24.57 -11.52 -27.23
N ASN A 105 -24.94 -12.78 -26.95
CA ASN A 105 -24.39 -13.98 -27.60
C ASN A 105 -22.85 -14.06 -27.51
N ILE A 106 -22.29 -13.65 -26.38
CA ILE A 106 -20.86 -13.74 -26.11
C ILE A 106 -20.56 -15.06 -25.42
N SER A 107 -19.61 -15.83 -25.97
CA SER A 107 -19.13 -17.07 -25.34
C SER A 107 -18.16 -16.72 -24.21
N LEU A 108 -18.44 -17.23 -23.01
CA LEU A 108 -17.57 -17.05 -21.85
C LEU A 108 -16.51 -18.16 -21.79
N PRO A 109 -15.31 -17.87 -21.26
CA PRO A 109 -14.30 -18.90 -21.01
C PRO A 109 -14.80 -19.96 -20.03
N ASP A 110 -14.44 -21.23 -20.31
CA ASP A 110 -14.80 -22.36 -19.45
C ASP A 110 -13.84 -22.50 -18.26
N TYR A 111 -13.70 -21.43 -17.47
CA TYR A 111 -12.88 -21.42 -16.27
C TYR A 111 -13.72 -21.74 -15.04
N GLN A 112 -13.07 -22.35 -14.03
CA GLN A 112 -13.76 -22.71 -12.77
C GLN A 112 -14.42 -21.52 -12.11
N GLU A 113 -13.71 -20.38 -12.04
CA GLU A 113 -14.19 -19.14 -11.44
C GLU A 113 -15.41 -18.54 -12.14
N VAL A 114 -15.55 -18.82 -13.44
CA VAL A 114 -16.73 -18.41 -14.23
C VAL A 114 -17.91 -19.34 -13.96
N ARG A 115 -17.67 -20.67 -13.97
CA ARG A 115 -18.73 -21.69 -13.79
C ARG A 115 -19.30 -21.76 -12.38
N TRP A 116 -18.43 -21.63 -11.38
CA TRP A 116 -18.85 -21.79 -9.99
C TRP A 116 -19.85 -20.70 -9.59
N GLY A 117 -21.06 -21.11 -9.28
CA GLY A 117 -22.15 -20.22 -8.88
C GLY A 117 -22.61 -20.40 -7.42
N GLY A 118 -21.92 -21.25 -6.71
CA GLY A 118 -22.02 -21.81 -5.38
C GLY A 118 -23.19 -21.46 -4.47
N GLU A 119 -23.60 -22.45 -3.72
CA GLU A 119 -24.46 -22.27 -2.55
C GLU A 119 -23.55 -21.99 -1.33
N LYS A 120 -24.10 -21.38 -0.27
CA LYS A 120 -23.34 -21.09 0.96
C LYS A 120 -22.72 -22.32 1.60
N SER A 121 -23.32 -23.50 1.43
CA SER A 121 -22.78 -24.79 1.86
C SER A 121 -21.41 -25.12 1.26
N ASP A 122 -21.12 -24.60 0.06
CA ASP A 122 -19.94 -24.96 -0.74
C ASP A 122 -18.80 -23.95 -0.58
N TYR A 123 -19.04 -22.81 0.10
CA TYR A 123 -18.04 -21.75 0.25
C TYR A 123 -16.72 -22.24 0.86
N SER A 124 -16.80 -23.08 1.87
CA SER A 124 -15.60 -23.61 2.54
C SER A 124 -14.76 -24.49 1.62
N GLU A 125 -15.40 -25.36 0.85
CA GLU A 125 -14.74 -26.26 -0.09
C GLU A 125 -14.12 -25.47 -1.24
N GLU A 126 -14.87 -24.51 -1.81
CA GLU A 126 -14.38 -23.64 -2.87
C GLU A 126 -13.19 -22.79 -2.44
N GLY A 127 -13.25 -22.16 -1.25
CA GLY A 127 -12.14 -21.36 -0.73
C GLY A 127 -10.85 -22.17 -0.54
N ILE A 128 -10.97 -23.43 -0.11
CA ILE A 128 -9.81 -24.33 -0.01
C ILE A 128 -9.26 -24.69 -1.39
N ARG A 129 -10.15 -25.01 -2.35
CA ARG A 129 -9.77 -25.40 -3.71
C ARG A 129 -9.05 -24.27 -4.46
N GLU A 130 -9.56 -23.05 -4.31
CA GLU A 130 -9.10 -21.87 -5.03
C GLU A 130 -7.95 -21.11 -4.34
N GLY A 131 -7.41 -21.66 -3.26
CA GLY A 131 -6.27 -21.10 -2.56
C GLY A 131 -4.99 -21.03 -3.40
N VAL A 132 -3.98 -20.38 -2.86
CA VAL A 132 -2.69 -20.13 -3.53
C VAL A 132 -2.06 -21.39 -4.14
N LEU A 133 -2.19 -22.54 -3.46
CA LEU A 133 -1.58 -23.80 -3.89
C LEU A 133 -2.32 -24.53 -5.02
N ARG A 134 -3.44 -23.97 -5.54
CA ARG A 134 -4.17 -24.54 -6.69
C ARG A 134 -3.30 -24.73 -7.95
N ASN A 135 -2.28 -23.89 -8.10
CA ASN A 135 -1.28 -24.04 -9.17
C ASN A 135 -0.11 -24.89 -8.64
N GLU A 136 0.02 -26.11 -9.12
CA GLU A 136 1.08 -27.03 -8.69
C GLU A 136 2.47 -26.59 -9.18
N ASN A 137 2.54 -26.06 -10.42
CA ASN A 137 3.80 -25.55 -10.98
C ASN A 137 4.24 -24.28 -10.21
N PRO A 138 5.39 -24.28 -9.53
CA PRO A 138 5.84 -23.16 -8.71
C PRO A 138 6.13 -21.88 -9.51
N ASP A 139 6.56 -22.01 -10.78
CA ASP A 139 6.93 -20.87 -11.61
C ASP A 139 5.68 -20.16 -12.14
N LEU A 140 4.71 -20.93 -12.66
CA LEU A 140 3.41 -20.37 -13.05
C LEU A 140 2.68 -19.75 -11.85
N ARG A 141 2.70 -20.44 -10.68
CA ARG A 141 2.17 -19.90 -9.43
C ARG A 141 2.83 -18.58 -9.07
N SER A 142 4.16 -18.51 -9.13
CA SER A 142 4.94 -17.30 -8.82
C SER A 142 4.51 -16.11 -9.67
N LEU A 143 4.38 -16.26 -10.98
CA LEU A 143 3.97 -15.20 -11.89
C LEU A 143 2.50 -14.78 -11.69
N LYS A 144 1.61 -15.75 -11.47
CA LYS A 144 0.20 -15.47 -11.15
C LYS A 144 0.06 -14.74 -9.82
N GLU A 145 0.85 -15.11 -8.80
CA GLU A 145 0.88 -14.42 -7.51
C GLU A 145 1.50 -13.02 -7.62
N LEU A 146 2.59 -12.83 -8.36
CA LEU A 146 3.13 -11.49 -8.64
C LEU A 146 2.07 -10.58 -9.25
N THR A 147 1.32 -11.09 -10.22
CA THR A 147 0.22 -10.33 -10.85
C THR A 147 -0.88 -10.00 -9.85
N ILE A 148 -1.46 -10.99 -9.14
CA ILE A 148 -2.58 -10.73 -8.23
C ILE A 148 -2.17 -9.83 -7.06
N LEU A 149 -0.96 -9.99 -6.52
CA LEU A 149 -0.45 -9.12 -5.46
C LEU A 149 -0.20 -7.70 -5.98
N GLY A 150 0.27 -7.55 -7.22
CA GLY A 150 0.33 -6.26 -7.91
C GLY A 150 -1.04 -5.60 -8.05
N LEU A 151 -2.06 -6.36 -8.52
CA LEU A 151 -3.44 -5.87 -8.64
C LEU A 151 -4.03 -5.45 -7.28
N LYS A 152 -3.74 -6.17 -6.20
CA LYS A 152 -4.16 -5.76 -4.85
C LYS A 152 -3.55 -4.41 -4.45
N GLY A 153 -2.26 -4.19 -4.72
CA GLY A 153 -1.61 -2.90 -4.47
C GLY A 153 -2.18 -1.78 -5.34
N MET A 154 -2.41 -2.07 -6.62
CA MET A 154 -3.03 -1.15 -7.58
C MET A 154 -4.46 -0.76 -7.15
N SER A 155 -5.25 -1.73 -6.65
CA SER A 155 -6.62 -1.48 -6.19
C SER A 155 -6.66 -0.47 -5.05
N ALA A 156 -5.70 -0.52 -4.11
CA ALA A 156 -5.64 0.45 -3.02
C ALA A 156 -5.41 1.88 -3.52
N TYR A 157 -4.53 2.07 -4.50
CA TYR A 157 -4.27 3.39 -5.07
C TYR A 157 -5.44 3.90 -5.90
N TYR A 158 -6.06 3.02 -6.69
CA TYR A 158 -7.25 3.36 -7.46
C TYR A 158 -8.44 3.71 -6.56
N ASP A 159 -8.68 2.96 -5.46
CA ASP A 159 -9.74 3.24 -4.50
C ASP A 159 -9.65 4.67 -3.96
N HIS A 160 -8.46 5.06 -3.50
CA HIS A 160 -8.25 6.42 -2.96
C HIS A 160 -8.47 7.51 -4.03
N ALA A 161 -8.05 7.28 -5.27
CA ALA A 161 -8.29 8.21 -6.37
C ALA A 161 -9.78 8.34 -6.69
N SER A 162 -10.49 7.20 -6.78
CA SER A 162 -11.92 7.17 -7.10
C SER A 162 -12.79 7.83 -6.03
N ARG A 163 -12.36 7.80 -4.76
CA ARG A 163 -13.02 8.51 -3.66
C ARG A 163 -12.94 10.02 -3.79
N LEU A 164 -11.96 10.52 -4.54
CA LEU A 164 -11.78 11.93 -4.90
C LEU A 164 -12.28 12.22 -6.33
N ASP A 165 -13.18 11.38 -6.85
CA ASP A 165 -13.83 11.49 -8.16
C ASP A 165 -12.86 11.40 -9.37
N GLU A 166 -11.63 10.92 -9.16
CA GLU A 166 -10.69 10.64 -10.23
C GLU A 166 -10.70 9.14 -10.58
N THR A 167 -11.08 8.83 -11.81
CA THR A 167 -11.19 7.44 -12.31
C THR A 167 -10.52 7.28 -13.67
N ASN A 168 -10.11 6.05 -13.97
CA ASN A 168 -9.55 5.67 -15.27
C ASN A 168 -10.05 4.26 -15.64
N ASP A 169 -10.86 4.21 -16.69
CA ASP A 169 -11.50 2.96 -17.15
C ASP A 169 -10.49 1.97 -17.73
N GLU A 170 -9.36 2.45 -18.29
CA GLU A 170 -8.30 1.60 -18.85
C GLU A 170 -7.62 0.77 -17.75
N ILE A 171 -7.42 1.36 -16.56
CA ILE A 171 -6.89 0.63 -15.40
C ILE A 171 -7.83 -0.50 -15.01
N ILE A 172 -9.13 -0.25 -14.92
CA ILE A 172 -10.12 -1.29 -14.57
C ILE A 172 -10.24 -2.35 -15.65
N ALA A 173 -10.23 -1.95 -16.92
CA ALA A 173 -10.25 -2.89 -18.04
C ALA A 173 -9.01 -3.80 -18.02
N PHE A 174 -7.83 -3.23 -17.72
CA PHE A 174 -6.61 -3.99 -17.52
C PHE A 174 -6.71 -4.95 -16.32
N MET A 175 -7.23 -4.48 -15.17
CA MET A 175 -7.42 -5.36 -14.00
C MET A 175 -8.31 -6.55 -14.36
N CYS A 176 -9.40 -6.35 -15.10
CA CYS A 176 -10.28 -7.43 -15.57
C CYS A 176 -9.55 -8.39 -16.54
N LYS A 177 -8.75 -7.86 -17.49
CA LYS A 177 -7.88 -8.67 -18.36
C LYS A 177 -6.91 -9.52 -17.54
N ALA A 178 -6.20 -8.90 -16.60
CA ALA A 178 -5.19 -9.58 -15.79
C ALA A 178 -5.82 -10.69 -14.91
N LEU A 179 -6.99 -10.42 -14.32
CA LEU A 179 -7.77 -11.42 -13.58
C LEU A 179 -8.18 -12.61 -14.46
N SER A 180 -8.54 -12.35 -15.73
CA SER A 180 -8.84 -13.40 -16.71
C SER A 180 -7.61 -14.23 -17.06
N GLU A 181 -6.48 -13.58 -17.35
CA GLU A 181 -5.25 -14.28 -17.75
C GLU A 181 -4.67 -15.16 -16.62
N ILE A 182 -4.68 -14.69 -15.37
CA ILE A 182 -4.24 -15.54 -14.24
C ILE A 182 -5.21 -16.69 -13.93
N SER A 183 -6.45 -16.62 -14.41
CA SER A 183 -7.45 -17.70 -14.34
C SER A 183 -7.30 -18.70 -15.47
N ASN A 184 -6.66 -18.31 -16.56
CA ASN A 184 -6.43 -19.18 -17.73
C ASN A 184 -5.55 -20.39 -17.34
N PRO A 185 -6.08 -21.64 -17.44
CA PRO A 185 -5.30 -22.83 -17.12
C PRO A 185 -4.16 -23.12 -18.11
N ASN A 186 -4.23 -22.55 -19.32
CA ASN A 186 -3.28 -22.75 -20.40
C ASN A 186 -2.28 -21.59 -20.56
N ALA A 187 -2.29 -20.61 -19.64
CA ALA A 187 -1.31 -19.52 -19.69
C ALA A 187 0.11 -20.05 -19.49
N ASP A 188 1.00 -19.70 -20.41
CA ASP A 188 2.42 -20.07 -20.34
C ASP A 188 3.26 -19.03 -19.59
N MET A 189 4.54 -19.35 -19.42
CA MET A 189 5.50 -18.50 -18.69
C MET A 189 5.69 -17.14 -19.36
N ASP A 190 5.80 -17.09 -20.69
CA ASP A 190 6.08 -15.87 -21.45
C ASP A 190 4.88 -14.90 -21.36
N THR A 191 3.67 -15.44 -21.53
CA THR A 191 2.42 -14.68 -21.36
C THR A 191 2.32 -14.09 -19.96
N LEU A 192 2.58 -14.91 -18.92
CA LEU A 192 2.48 -14.44 -17.54
C LEU A 192 3.60 -13.47 -17.17
N LEU A 193 4.82 -13.62 -17.68
CA LEU A 193 5.90 -12.66 -17.47
C LEU A 193 5.57 -11.31 -18.10
N SER A 194 5.04 -11.32 -19.33
CA SER A 194 4.57 -10.11 -20.00
C SER A 194 3.45 -9.42 -19.20
N LEU A 195 2.53 -10.20 -18.63
CA LEU A 195 1.44 -9.69 -17.79
C LEU A 195 1.96 -9.05 -16.49
N VAL A 196 2.99 -9.61 -15.86
CA VAL A 196 3.64 -9.03 -14.68
C VAL A 196 4.21 -7.64 -15.00
N LEU A 197 4.89 -7.49 -16.14
CA LEU A 197 5.44 -6.19 -16.57
C LEU A 197 4.31 -5.19 -16.94
N GLU A 198 3.27 -5.66 -17.62
CA GLU A 198 2.10 -4.84 -17.92
C GLU A 198 1.37 -4.40 -16.64
N THR A 199 1.30 -5.27 -15.61
CA THR A 199 0.79 -4.90 -14.28
C THR A 199 1.61 -3.76 -13.68
N GLY A 200 2.94 -3.78 -13.82
CA GLY A 200 3.81 -2.69 -13.39
C GLY A 200 3.50 -1.37 -14.09
N LYS A 201 3.28 -1.40 -15.41
CA LYS A 201 2.93 -0.22 -16.21
C LYS A 201 1.63 0.42 -15.70
N TYR A 202 0.56 -0.36 -15.56
CA TYR A 202 -0.71 0.15 -15.01
C TYR A 202 -0.61 0.53 -13.53
N GLY A 203 0.38 -0.01 -12.81
CA GLY A 203 0.75 0.45 -11.47
C GLY A 203 1.26 1.89 -11.46
N VAL A 204 2.08 2.27 -12.46
CA VAL A 204 2.50 3.67 -12.65
C VAL A 204 1.28 4.55 -12.91
N ASP A 205 0.38 4.12 -13.80
CA ASP A 205 -0.83 4.88 -14.15
C ASP A 205 -1.76 5.07 -12.93
N ALA A 206 -1.90 4.04 -12.09
CA ALA A 206 -2.71 4.12 -10.86
C ALA A 206 -2.10 5.07 -9.83
N MET A 207 -0.76 5.07 -9.66
CA MET A 207 -0.08 6.04 -8.79
C MET A 207 -0.17 7.46 -9.32
N ALA A 208 -0.05 7.66 -10.64
CA ALA A 208 -0.24 8.95 -11.30
C ALA A 208 -1.67 9.48 -11.12
N LEU A 209 -2.67 8.59 -11.23
CA LEU A 209 -4.08 8.93 -11.01
C LEU A 209 -4.31 9.40 -9.57
N LEU A 210 -3.73 8.69 -8.59
CA LEU A 210 -3.84 9.06 -7.18
C LEU A 210 -3.10 10.36 -6.87
N ASP A 211 -1.91 10.58 -7.43
CA ASP A 211 -1.18 11.85 -7.32
C ASP A 211 -2.01 13.03 -7.84
N LYS A 212 -2.61 12.86 -9.04
CA LYS A 212 -3.54 13.84 -9.61
C LYS A 212 -4.73 14.10 -8.69
N ALA A 213 -5.35 13.06 -8.14
CA ALA A 213 -6.50 13.17 -7.25
C ALA A 213 -6.15 13.94 -5.97
N ASN A 214 -5.06 13.53 -5.30
CA ASN A 214 -4.62 14.15 -4.06
C ASN A 214 -4.20 15.61 -4.25
N THR A 215 -3.38 15.89 -5.27
CA THR A 215 -2.89 17.25 -5.53
C THR A 215 -3.99 18.17 -6.05
N GLY A 216 -4.93 17.65 -6.84
CA GLY A 216 -6.12 18.38 -7.28
C GLY A 216 -7.05 18.73 -6.12
N ALA A 217 -7.28 17.81 -5.19
CA ALA A 217 -8.15 18.04 -4.05
C ALA A 217 -7.51 18.91 -2.96
N TYR A 218 -6.22 18.70 -2.64
CA TYR A 218 -5.59 19.23 -1.43
C TYR A 218 -4.43 20.20 -1.69
N GLY A 219 -4.03 20.40 -2.95
CA GLY A 219 -2.85 21.15 -3.37
C GLY A 219 -1.59 20.28 -3.34
N ASN A 220 -0.52 20.77 -3.96
CA ASN A 220 0.76 20.06 -3.94
C ASN A 220 1.33 20.00 -2.51
N PRO A 221 1.87 18.85 -2.08
CA PRO A 221 2.64 18.78 -0.85
C PRO A 221 3.77 19.80 -0.85
N GLU A 222 3.95 20.45 0.27
CA GLU A 222 4.97 21.47 0.45
C GLU A 222 5.80 21.22 1.71
N LEU A 223 7.03 21.73 1.73
CA LEU A 223 7.93 21.63 2.87
C LEU A 223 7.23 22.04 4.16
N THR A 224 7.12 21.09 5.08
CA THR A 224 6.36 21.27 6.31
C THR A 224 7.11 20.66 7.49
N LYS A 225 7.15 21.42 8.61
CA LYS A 225 7.54 20.93 9.92
C LYS A 225 6.28 20.43 10.61
N VAL A 226 6.30 19.18 11.04
CA VAL A 226 5.18 18.51 11.71
C VAL A 226 5.55 18.28 13.17
N ASN A 227 4.72 18.79 14.08
CA ASN A 227 4.87 18.55 15.52
C ASN A 227 4.69 17.06 15.83
N ILE A 228 5.53 16.51 16.72
CA ILE A 228 5.42 15.14 17.25
C ILE A 228 5.09 15.08 18.74
N GLY A 229 4.86 16.23 19.38
CA GLY A 229 4.31 16.36 20.73
C GLY A 229 2.79 16.37 20.72
N VAL A 230 2.20 16.64 21.89
CA VAL A 230 0.74 16.63 22.09
C VAL A 230 0.22 17.98 22.61
N GLY A 231 -1.07 18.24 22.34
CA GLY A 231 -1.84 19.34 22.92
C GLY A 231 -2.44 18.99 24.29
N LYS A 232 -3.36 19.83 24.74
CA LYS A 232 -4.03 19.66 26.03
C LYS A 232 -5.48 19.16 25.91
N ASN A 233 -6.01 19.13 24.68
CA ASN A 233 -7.38 18.71 24.43
C ASN A 233 -7.47 17.20 24.27
N PRO A 234 -8.64 16.59 24.51
CA PRO A 234 -8.92 15.23 24.05
C PRO A 234 -8.62 15.08 22.56
N GLY A 235 -8.15 13.91 22.15
CA GLY A 235 -7.71 13.69 20.77
C GLY A 235 -8.38 12.52 20.07
N ILE A 236 -8.44 12.58 18.75
CA ILE A 236 -8.74 11.48 17.86
C ILE A 236 -7.48 11.14 17.05
N LEU A 237 -7.10 9.86 17.04
CA LEU A 237 -5.99 9.36 16.24
C LEU A 237 -6.50 8.74 14.94
N ILE A 238 -6.03 9.23 13.81
CA ILE A 238 -6.38 8.66 12.51
C ILE A 238 -5.16 8.02 11.85
N SER A 239 -5.29 6.75 11.49
CA SER A 239 -4.23 5.92 10.90
C SER A 239 -4.68 5.34 9.56
N GLY A 240 -3.73 5.07 8.67
CA GLY A 240 -3.98 4.58 7.33
C GLY A 240 -3.60 5.60 6.26
N HIS A 241 -4.33 5.61 5.13
CA HIS A 241 -3.89 6.36 3.94
C HIS A 241 -4.95 7.30 3.35
N ASP A 242 -6.24 7.16 3.70
CA ASP A 242 -7.34 7.86 3.04
C ASP A 242 -7.39 9.34 3.45
N LEU A 243 -7.02 10.24 2.53
CA LEU A 243 -7.01 11.69 2.77
C LEU A 243 -8.42 12.30 2.79
N LYS A 244 -9.41 11.66 2.17
CA LYS A 244 -10.81 12.12 2.25
C LYS A 244 -11.36 11.90 3.66
N ASP A 245 -11.04 10.76 4.28
CA ASP A 245 -11.49 10.48 5.64
C ASP A 245 -10.92 11.47 6.65
N ILE A 246 -9.65 11.84 6.56
CA ILE A 246 -9.10 12.86 7.46
C ILE A 246 -9.68 14.25 7.17
N GLU A 247 -9.94 14.63 5.91
CA GLU A 247 -10.62 15.89 5.60
C GLU A 247 -12.02 15.94 6.23
N GLU A 248 -12.84 14.88 6.04
CA GLU A 248 -14.18 14.80 6.61
C GLU A 248 -14.16 14.83 8.15
N LEU A 249 -13.17 14.18 8.77
CA LEU A 249 -12.95 14.24 10.21
C LEU A 249 -12.59 15.66 10.66
N LEU A 250 -11.65 16.33 9.98
CA LEU A 250 -11.22 17.69 10.32
C LEU A 250 -12.37 18.71 10.22
N ILE A 251 -13.21 18.57 9.17
CA ILE A 251 -14.41 19.43 9.04
C ILE A 251 -15.36 19.24 10.22
N GLN A 252 -15.60 17.99 10.66
CA GLN A 252 -16.56 17.69 11.73
C GLN A 252 -16.02 17.96 13.14
N THR A 253 -14.69 17.98 13.32
CA THR A 253 -14.05 18.28 14.60
C THR A 253 -13.77 19.76 14.81
N GLU A 254 -13.88 20.60 13.77
CA GLU A 254 -13.61 22.02 13.86
C GLU A 254 -14.52 22.70 14.90
N GLY A 255 -13.92 23.43 15.86
CA GLY A 255 -14.65 24.13 16.92
C GLY A 255 -15.24 23.24 18.04
N THR A 256 -15.00 21.95 18.03
CA THR A 256 -15.56 21.00 19.02
C THR A 256 -14.73 20.87 20.30
N GLY A 257 -13.50 21.42 20.32
CA GLY A 257 -12.54 21.25 21.42
C GLY A 257 -11.82 19.87 21.40
N VAL A 258 -11.91 19.13 20.29
CA VAL A 258 -11.21 17.85 20.08
C VAL A 258 -10.08 18.08 19.09
N ASP A 259 -8.87 17.63 19.46
CA ASP A 259 -7.69 17.65 18.58
C ASP A 259 -7.64 16.41 17.69
N VAL A 260 -7.03 16.53 16.51
CA VAL A 260 -6.79 15.41 15.59
C VAL A 260 -5.29 15.19 15.46
N TYR A 261 -4.90 13.92 15.53
CA TYR A 261 -3.52 13.46 15.35
C TYR A 261 -3.45 12.42 14.24
N THR A 262 -2.40 12.50 13.45
CA THR A 262 -2.09 11.46 12.47
C THR A 262 -1.20 10.38 13.08
N HIS A 263 -1.27 9.18 12.49
CA HIS A 263 -0.41 8.06 12.83
C HIS A 263 0.03 7.34 11.56
N SER A 264 1.27 6.83 11.54
CA SER A 264 1.78 6.00 10.46
C SER A 264 1.66 6.68 9.08
N GLU A 265 0.99 6.07 8.12
CA GLU A 265 0.87 6.60 6.75
C GLU A 265 -0.07 7.81 6.62
N MET A 266 -0.74 8.21 7.67
CA MET A 266 -1.52 9.46 7.67
C MET A 266 -0.65 10.71 7.91
N LEU A 267 0.59 10.58 8.39
CA LEU A 267 1.53 11.70 8.57
C LEU A 267 1.57 12.67 7.38
N PRO A 268 1.61 12.22 6.10
CA PRO A 268 1.68 13.11 4.95
C PRO A 268 0.49 14.04 4.77
N ALA A 269 -0.65 13.82 5.44
CA ALA A 269 -1.77 14.76 5.43
C ALA A 269 -1.34 16.18 5.87
N HIS A 270 -0.35 16.29 6.76
CA HIS A 270 0.23 17.57 7.19
C HIS A 270 0.97 18.33 6.07
N TYR A 271 1.33 17.68 4.96
CA TYR A 271 2.08 18.32 3.89
C TYR A 271 1.18 19.06 2.90
N TYR A 272 -0.12 18.72 2.87
CA TYR A 272 -1.08 19.28 1.94
C TYR A 272 -1.65 20.62 2.44
N PRO A 273 -1.57 21.71 1.65
CA PRO A 273 -2.01 23.05 2.04
C PRO A 273 -3.45 23.09 2.57
N ARG A 274 -4.36 22.35 1.91
CA ARG A 274 -5.78 22.36 2.28
C ARG A 274 -6.05 21.65 3.61
N LEU A 275 -5.24 20.67 3.99
CA LEU A 275 -5.42 19.93 5.26
C LEU A 275 -4.70 20.61 6.40
N LYS A 276 -3.47 21.08 6.23
CA LYS A 276 -2.68 21.70 7.30
C LYS A 276 -3.20 23.06 7.78
N LYS A 277 -4.19 23.66 7.10
CA LYS A 277 -4.85 24.89 7.56
C LYS A 277 -5.65 24.70 8.85
N TYR A 278 -6.09 23.49 9.16
CA TYR A 278 -6.87 23.18 10.36
C TYR A 278 -5.96 23.18 11.59
N LYS A 279 -6.16 24.16 12.49
CA LYS A 279 -5.28 24.36 13.66
C LYS A 279 -5.36 23.22 14.68
N HIS A 280 -6.48 22.49 14.72
CA HIS A 280 -6.67 21.33 15.58
C HIS A 280 -6.13 20.04 14.99
N LEU A 281 -5.52 20.05 13.79
CA LEU A 281 -4.62 19.02 13.30
C LEU A 281 -3.24 19.26 13.94
N VAL A 282 -3.04 18.73 15.15
CA VAL A 282 -1.97 19.12 16.07
C VAL A 282 -0.62 18.56 15.67
N GLY A 283 -0.57 17.33 15.21
CA GLY A 283 0.70 16.68 14.88
C GLY A 283 0.57 15.19 14.56
N ASN A 284 1.73 14.55 14.43
CA ASN A 284 1.81 13.11 14.26
C ASN A 284 2.15 12.44 15.59
N TYR A 285 1.37 11.46 16.00
CA TYR A 285 1.58 10.71 17.22
C TYR A 285 2.25 9.37 16.92
N GLY A 286 3.42 9.16 17.48
CA GLY A 286 4.13 7.91 17.35
C GLY A 286 4.84 7.69 16.01
N ASN A 287 4.86 6.44 15.57
CA ASN A 287 5.73 5.92 14.53
C ASN A 287 4.95 5.16 13.44
N ALA A 288 5.59 4.13 12.87
CA ALA A 288 4.97 3.24 11.90
C ALA A 288 3.99 2.26 12.54
N TRP A 289 3.15 1.63 11.71
CA TRP A 289 2.05 0.73 12.09
C TRP A 289 2.40 -0.35 13.12
N TRP A 290 3.61 -0.87 13.10
CA TRP A 290 4.02 -1.97 13.97
C TRP A 290 4.20 -1.57 15.44
N LYS A 291 4.19 -0.27 15.76
CA LYS A 291 4.24 0.31 17.11
C LYS A 291 2.86 0.52 17.76
N GLN A 292 1.77 0.20 17.08
CA GLN A 292 0.40 0.47 17.52
C GLN A 292 0.09 -0.01 18.94
N LYS A 293 0.61 -1.18 19.35
CA LYS A 293 0.30 -1.73 20.68
C LYS A 293 0.80 -0.87 21.83
N GLU A 294 1.97 -0.28 21.68
CA GLU A 294 2.54 0.63 22.66
C GLU A 294 1.88 2.01 22.58
N GLU A 295 1.79 2.57 21.40
CA GLU A 295 1.38 3.95 21.13
C GLU A 295 -0.12 4.17 21.38
N PHE A 296 -0.98 3.24 21.01
CA PHE A 296 -2.43 3.36 21.25
C PHE A 296 -2.80 3.23 22.72
N THR A 297 -1.98 2.56 23.51
CA THR A 297 -2.17 2.46 24.98
C THR A 297 -2.05 3.82 25.64
N THR A 298 -1.15 4.70 25.14
CA THR A 298 -0.86 6.02 25.70
C THR A 298 -1.64 7.15 25.04
N PHE A 299 -2.32 6.87 23.92
CA PHE A 299 -3.08 7.92 23.20
C PHE A 299 -4.33 8.38 23.95
N ASN A 300 -4.97 7.53 24.74
CA ASN A 300 -6.20 7.76 25.54
C ASN A 300 -7.49 7.93 24.71
N GLY A 301 -7.48 8.57 23.56
CA GLY A 301 -8.63 8.84 22.71
C GLY A 301 -9.02 7.72 21.75
N PRO A 302 -10.09 7.89 20.96
CA PRO A 302 -10.47 6.96 19.91
C PRO A 302 -9.47 6.93 18.76
N VAL A 303 -9.42 5.76 18.08
CA VAL A 303 -8.55 5.51 16.94
C VAL A 303 -9.39 5.13 15.74
N ILE A 304 -9.12 5.73 14.58
CA ILE A 304 -9.77 5.40 13.30
C ILE A 304 -8.74 4.75 12.37
N PHE A 305 -9.05 3.56 11.89
CA PHE A 305 -8.33 2.93 10.77
C PHE A 305 -9.05 3.17 9.46
N THR A 306 -8.39 3.84 8.54
CA THR A 306 -8.96 4.12 7.21
C THR A 306 -8.56 3.08 6.17
N THR A 307 -7.43 2.42 6.38
CA THR A 307 -6.87 1.41 5.47
C THR A 307 -6.08 0.36 6.24
N ASN A 308 -5.37 -0.48 5.52
CA ASN A 308 -4.51 -1.52 6.06
C ASN A 308 -3.41 -0.99 7.00
N CYS A 309 -2.72 -1.95 7.52
CA CYS A 309 -1.73 -2.03 8.59
C CYS A 309 -2.36 -2.08 9.98
N ILE A 310 -3.47 -2.82 10.13
CA ILE A 310 -4.04 -3.14 11.45
C ILE A 310 -3.14 -4.17 12.14
N VAL A 311 -2.75 -3.87 13.38
CA VAL A 311 -2.15 -4.86 14.28
C VAL A 311 -3.21 -5.33 15.27
N PRO A 312 -3.60 -6.61 15.25
CA PRO A 312 -4.57 -7.14 16.22
C PRO A 312 -4.18 -6.81 17.65
N PRO A 313 -5.08 -6.24 18.46
CA PRO A 313 -4.80 -5.88 19.85
C PRO A 313 -4.59 -7.14 20.71
N ALA A 314 -3.92 -6.98 21.85
CA ALA A 314 -3.93 -8.00 22.88
C ALA A 314 -5.35 -8.12 23.46
N LYS A 315 -5.70 -9.30 24.03
CA LYS A 315 -7.05 -9.56 24.59
C LYS A 315 -7.53 -8.54 25.62
N ASN A 316 -6.59 -7.93 26.35
CA ASN A 316 -6.83 -6.95 27.41
C ASN A 316 -6.27 -5.57 27.07
N ALA A 317 -6.14 -5.24 25.79
CA ALA A 317 -5.65 -3.93 25.38
C ALA A 317 -6.64 -2.83 25.79
N SER A 318 -6.16 -1.81 26.50
CA SER A 318 -6.97 -0.72 27.04
C SER A 318 -7.63 0.17 25.97
N TYR A 319 -7.23 0.01 24.73
CA TYR A 319 -7.73 0.78 23.59
C TYR A 319 -8.69 0.00 22.67
N ALA A 320 -8.91 -1.30 22.93
CA ALA A 320 -9.63 -2.18 22.00
C ALA A 320 -11.09 -1.79 21.75
N ASP A 321 -11.73 -1.16 22.71
CA ASP A 321 -13.11 -0.66 22.68
C ASP A 321 -13.26 0.75 22.07
N ARG A 322 -12.14 1.40 21.74
CA ARG A 322 -12.10 2.77 21.19
C ARG A 322 -11.66 2.81 19.73
N ILE A 323 -11.66 1.66 19.05
CA ILE A 323 -11.22 1.56 17.64
C ILE A 323 -12.42 1.54 16.71
N PHE A 324 -12.28 2.29 15.62
CA PHE A 324 -13.22 2.37 14.51
C PHE A 324 -12.50 2.04 13.20
N THR A 325 -13.24 1.51 12.24
CA THR A 325 -12.75 1.20 10.90
C THR A 325 -13.58 1.90 9.84
N THR A 326 -13.01 2.16 8.68
CA THR A 326 -13.70 2.70 7.50
C THR A 326 -13.32 1.91 6.25
N ASN A 327 -14.00 2.12 5.14
CA ASN A 327 -13.64 1.63 3.81
C ASN A 327 -13.50 0.09 3.73
N ALA A 328 -12.45 -0.41 3.09
CA ALA A 328 -12.20 -1.83 2.93
C ALA A 328 -11.67 -2.52 4.21
N THR A 329 -11.43 -1.77 5.29
CA THR A 329 -10.89 -2.33 6.53
C THR A 329 -11.97 -2.96 7.39
N GLY A 330 -11.59 -3.91 8.23
CA GLY A 330 -12.49 -4.53 9.17
C GLY A 330 -11.77 -5.36 10.23
N TYR A 331 -12.35 -5.41 11.41
CA TYR A 331 -11.88 -6.27 12.50
C TYR A 331 -13.07 -6.74 13.35
N PRO A 332 -13.11 -8.01 13.78
CA PRO A 332 -14.23 -8.53 14.54
C PRO A 332 -14.53 -7.69 15.79
N GLY A 333 -15.78 -7.25 15.92
CA GLY A 333 -16.26 -6.48 17.08
C GLY A 333 -15.93 -4.99 17.08
N TRP A 334 -15.16 -4.48 16.13
CA TRP A 334 -14.96 -3.03 15.99
C TRP A 334 -16.10 -2.37 15.20
N LYS A 335 -16.40 -1.12 15.56
CA LYS A 335 -17.39 -0.34 14.84
C LYS A 335 -16.85 0.08 13.48
N HIS A 336 -17.66 -0.16 12.45
CA HIS A 336 -17.34 0.23 11.08
C HIS A 336 -18.19 1.42 10.65
N ILE A 337 -17.54 2.50 10.22
CA ILE A 337 -18.20 3.73 9.76
C ILE A 337 -18.36 3.64 8.24
N VAL A 338 -19.61 3.52 7.80
CA VAL A 338 -19.96 3.51 6.39
C VAL A 338 -20.30 4.92 5.90
N ALA A 339 -20.06 5.17 4.62
CA ALA A 339 -20.51 6.41 3.99
C ALA A 339 -22.04 6.44 3.89
N GLY A 340 -22.63 7.59 4.18
CA GLY A 340 -24.05 7.85 3.97
C GLY A 340 -24.44 7.90 2.49
N LYS A 341 -25.72 8.15 2.20
CA LYS A 341 -26.21 8.27 0.81
C LYS A 341 -25.60 9.43 0.03
N ASP A 342 -25.11 10.44 0.73
CA ASP A 342 -24.37 11.59 0.19
C ASP A 342 -22.87 11.30 -0.03
N GLY A 343 -22.43 10.08 0.22
CA GLY A 343 -21.05 9.64 0.08
C GLY A 343 -20.12 10.12 1.22
N LYS A 344 -20.65 10.74 2.28
CA LYS A 344 -19.88 11.25 3.42
C LYS A 344 -20.02 10.32 4.62
N LYS A 345 -18.98 10.29 5.44
CA LYS A 345 -18.98 9.56 6.72
C LYS A 345 -19.38 10.46 7.88
N ASP A 346 -20.11 9.90 8.83
CA ASP A 346 -20.48 10.54 10.07
C ASP A 346 -19.52 10.12 11.20
N PHE A 347 -18.71 11.06 11.69
CA PHE A 347 -17.77 10.85 12.79
C PHE A 347 -18.33 11.36 14.14
N SER A 348 -19.61 11.69 14.24
CA SER A 348 -20.23 12.24 15.45
C SER A 348 -20.04 11.35 16.68
N GLU A 349 -20.15 10.01 16.52
CA GLU A 349 -19.93 9.06 17.60
C GLU A 349 -18.45 9.05 18.07
N VAL A 350 -17.49 9.11 17.14
CA VAL A 350 -16.07 9.19 17.46
C VAL A 350 -15.75 10.46 18.22
N ILE A 351 -16.33 11.60 17.79
CA ILE A 351 -16.16 12.91 18.42
C ILE A 351 -16.78 12.90 19.83
N ALA A 352 -17.97 12.32 19.99
CA ALA A 352 -18.62 12.19 21.28
C ALA A 352 -17.78 11.34 22.25
N LEU A 353 -17.22 10.22 21.79
CA LEU A 353 -16.33 9.38 22.58
C LEU A 353 -15.05 10.14 22.95
N ALA A 354 -14.42 10.85 22.02
CA ALA A 354 -13.20 11.62 22.28
C ALA A 354 -13.39 12.63 23.42
N LYS A 355 -14.54 13.31 23.46
CA LYS A 355 -14.86 14.28 24.53
C LYS A 355 -14.95 13.68 25.94
N THR A 356 -15.08 12.37 26.06
CA THR A 356 -15.08 11.66 27.36
C THR A 356 -13.70 11.14 27.75
N CYS A 357 -12.71 11.28 26.87
CA CYS A 357 -11.35 10.79 27.07
C CYS A 357 -10.44 11.91 27.62
N GLU A 358 -9.34 11.49 28.24
CA GLU A 358 -8.26 12.41 28.60
C GLU A 358 -7.43 12.78 27.35
N ALA A 359 -6.64 13.84 27.44
CA ALA A 359 -5.67 14.20 26.43
C ALA A 359 -4.62 13.08 26.25
N PRO A 360 -4.03 12.94 25.05
CA PRO A 360 -2.96 11.96 24.81
C PRO A 360 -1.75 12.21 25.73
N GLN A 361 -1.10 11.14 26.16
CA GLN A 361 0.17 11.24 26.88
C GLN A 361 1.28 11.60 25.90
N GLU A 362 2.14 12.53 26.27
CA GLU A 362 3.29 12.92 25.46
C GLU A 362 4.36 11.81 25.49
N ILE A 363 4.61 11.19 24.34
CA ILE A 363 5.64 10.14 24.17
C ILE A 363 6.90 10.66 23.50
N GLU A 364 6.80 11.76 22.75
CA GLU A 364 7.88 12.42 22.02
C GLU A 364 7.69 13.93 22.01
N LYS A 365 8.77 14.67 21.72
CA LYS A 365 8.75 16.14 21.55
C LYS A 365 9.57 16.54 20.34
N GLY A 366 9.22 17.67 19.75
CA GLY A 366 9.96 18.27 18.65
C GLY A 366 9.17 18.23 17.35
N GLU A 367 9.89 18.29 16.26
CA GLU A 367 9.33 18.38 14.90
C GLU A 367 10.06 17.43 13.96
N ILE A 368 9.35 16.92 12.97
CA ILE A 368 9.91 16.20 11.82
C ILE A 368 9.58 16.96 10.53
N VAL A 369 10.42 16.79 9.51
CA VAL A 369 10.30 17.53 8.25
C VAL A 369 9.91 16.59 7.11
N GLY A 370 8.99 17.04 6.25
CA GLY A 370 8.59 16.31 5.05
C GLY A 370 7.88 17.21 4.03
N GLY A 371 7.24 16.60 3.03
CA GLY A 371 6.55 17.31 1.96
C GLY A 371 7.41 17.52 0.70
N PHE A 372 8.46 16.70 0.52
CA PHE A 372 9.32 16.71 -0.67
C PHE A 372 8.77 15.83 -1.79
N ALA A 373 7.47 15.96 -2.13
CA ALA A 373 6.93 15.38 -3.35
C ALA A 373 7.53 16.06 -4.59
N HIS A 374 7.29 15.50 -5.77
CA HIS A 374 7.97 15.95 -7.01
C HIS A 374 7.82 17.46 -7.28
N ALA A 375 6.66 18.07 -7.02
CA ALA A 375 6.48 19.52 -7.20
C ALA A 375 7.41 20.36 -6.31
N GLN A 376 7.58 19.98 -5.04
CA GLN A 376 8.49 20.63 -4.10
C GLN A 376 9.96 20.39 -4.48
N VAL A 377 10.30 19.18 -4.96
CA VAL A 377 11.66 18.88 -5.44
C VAL A 377 11.98 19.69 -6.70
N PHE A 378 11.02 19.85 -7.61
CA PHE A 378 11.19 20.68 -8.80
C PHE A 378 11.36 22.17 -8.46
N ALA A 379 10.71 22.67 -7.42
CA ALA A 379 10.96 24.03 -6.93
C ALA A 379 12.40 24.23 -6.41
N LEU A 380 13.11 23.15 -6.09
CA LEU A 380 14.51 23.14 -5.69
C LEU A 380 15.46 22.66 -6.78
N ALA A 381 14.97 22.44 -8.02
CA ALA A 381 15.70 21.80 -9.10
C ALA A 381 17.06 22.46 -9.38
N ASP A 382 17.10 23.79 -9.49
CA ASP A 382 18.34 24.51 -9.78
C ASP A 382 19.42 24.25 -8.73
N LYS A 383 19.04 24.29 -7.44
CA LYS A 383 19.98 24.01 -6.32
C LYS A 383 20.44 22.55 -6.33
N ILE A 384 19.54 21.61 -6.61
CA ILE A 384 19.86 20.18 -6.68
C ILE A 384 20.81 19.90 -7.85
N VAL A 385 20.52 20.45 -9.03
CA VAL A 385 21.34 20.29 -10.23
C VAL A 385 22.72 20.91 -10.03
N GLU A 386 22.81 22.10 -9.42
CA GLU A 386 24.09 22.73 -9.08
C GLU A 386 24.89 21.87 -8.08
N ALA A 387 24.24 21.36 -7.03
CA ALA A 387 24.86 20.49 -6.05
C ALA A 387 25.40 19.17 -6.67
N VAL A 388 24.67 18.59 -7.63
CA VAL A 388 25.12 17.40 -8.37
C VAL A 388 26.30 17.76 -9.29
N LYS A 389 26.20 18.85 -10.08
CA LYS A 389 27.27 19.27 -11.01
C LYS A 389 28.56 19.66 -10.29
N SER A 390 28.47 20.25 -9.10
CA SER A 390 29.65 20.60 -8.27
C SER A 390 30.22 19.39 -7.51
N GLY A 391 29.55 18.24 -7.52
CA GLY A 391 29.93 17.06 -6.74
C GLY A 391 29.58 17.15 -5.25
N ALA A 392 28.84 18.19 -4.82
CA ALA A 392 28.36 18.31 -3.45
C ALA A 392 27.32 17.21 -3.11
N ILE A 393 26.50 16.83 -4.10
CA ILE A 393 25.69 15.62 -4.07
C ILE A 393 26.24 14.65 -5.11
N ARG A 394 26.79 13.54 -4.63
CA ARG A 394 27.37 12.51 -5.49
C ARG A 394 26.38 11.42 -5.86
N LYS A 395 25.44 11.09 -4.98
CA LYS A 395 24.48 10.00 -5.18
C LYS A 395 23.18 10.24 -4.43
N PHE A 396 22.09 9.74 -5.01
CA PHE A 396 20.80 9.58 -4.35
C PHE A 396 20.57 8.11 -4.01
N VAL A 397 19.94 7.85 -2.86
CA VAL A 397 19.48 6.50 -2.50
C VAL A 397 17.99 6.54 -2.24
N VAL A 398 17.23 5.81 -3.05
CA VAL A 398 15.79 5.66 -2.84
C VAL A 398 15.59 4.56 -1.78
N MET A 399 15.30 4.97 -0.57
CA MET A 399 15.03 4.10 0.59
C MET A 399 13.56 4.23 0.98
N SER A 400 12.68 3.74 0.12
CA SER A 400 11.22 3.84 0.24
C SER A 400 10.59 2.50 0.57
N GLY A 401 9.29 2.52 0.89
CA GLY A 401 8.47 1.33 1.07
C GLY A 401 7.95 1.16 2.49
N CYS A 402 7.94 -0.08 2.98
CA CYS A 402 7.32 -0.45 4.24
C CYS A 402 8.32 -0.50 5.41
N ASP A 403 7.80 -0.42 6.63
CA ASP A 403 8.52 -0.78 7.85
C ASP A 403 7.89 -2.02 8.52
N GLY A 404 8.45 -2.48 9.62
CA GLY A 404 7.95 -3.64 10.37
C GLY A 404 8.79 -3.94 11.61
N ARG A 405 8.37 -4.98 12.33
CA ARG A 405 8.88 -5.32 13.67
C ARG A 405 10.14 -6.19 13.70
N MET A 406 10.54 -6.79 12.57
CA MET A 406 11.69 -7.70 12.55
C MET A 406 13.01 -6.96 12.78
N LYS A 407 13.91 -7.55 13.57
CA LYS A 407 15.25 -6.99 13.84
C LYS A 407 16.08 -6.78 12.57
N SER A 408 15.90 -7.63 11.55
CA SER A 408 16.56 -7.49 10.25
C SER A 408 16.29 -6.13 9.56
N ARG A 409 15.21 -5.43 9.94
CA ARG A 409 14.91 -4.08 9.46
C ARG A 409 15.80 -2.97 10.06
N ASN A 410 16.62 -3.28 11.07
CA ASN A 410 17.64 -2.36 11.57
C ASN A 410 18.68 -2.04 10.49
N TYR A 411 18.89 -2.95 9.52
CA TYR A 411 19.72 -2.73 8.35
C TYR A 411 19.47 -1.36 7.71
N TYR A 412 18.20 -0.95 7.53
CA TYR A 412 17.87 0.31 6.87
C TYR A 412 18.30 1.54 7.65
N GLU A 413 18.13 1.54 8.97
CA GLU A 413 18.58 2.64 9.82
C GLU A 413 20.11 2.69 9.90
N GLU A 414 20.77 1.54 10.04
CA GLU A 414 22.23 1.42 10.07
C GLU A 414 22.84 1.83 8.72
N PHE A 415 22.23 1.42 7.61
CA PHE A 415 22.63 1.82 6.26
C PHE A 415 22.52 3.35 6.08
N ALA A 416 21.42 3.96 6.51
CA ALA A 416 21.22 5.41 6.44
C ALA A 416 22.30 6.17 7.25
N LYS A 417 22.65 5.67 8.44
CA LYS A 417 23.72 6.25 9.29
C LYS A 417 25.11 6.09 8.69
N ALA A 418 25.34 5.01 7.95
CA ALA A 418 26.63 4.71 7.32
C ALA A 418 26.85 5.46 5.99
N LEU A 419 25.82 6.07 5.41
CA LEU A 419 25.94 6.80 4.15
C LEU A 419 26.91 7.98 4.25
N PRO A 420 27.80 8.16 3.25
CA PRO A 420 28.66 9.34 3.15
C PRO A 420 27.86 10.65 3.18
N LYS A 421 28.52 11.74 3.58
CA LYS A 421 27.88 13.05 3.75
C LYS A 421 27.37 13.68 2.45
N ASP A 422 27.88 13.23 1.31
CA ASP A 422 27.52 13.67 -0.04
C ASP A 422 26.40 12.83 -0.68
N VAL A 423 25.66 12.04 0.13
CA VAL A 423 24.56 11.18 -0.31
C VAL A 423 23.25 11.65 0.29
N VAL A 424 22.22 11.73 -0.55
CA VAL A 424 20.84 12.14 -0.17
C VAL A 424 19.92 10.92 -0.21
N ILE A 425 19.10 10.77 0.83
CA ILE A 425 18.07 9.75 0.95
C ILE A 425 16.73 10.30 0.41
N LEU A 426 16.12 9.57 -0.53
CA LEU A 426 14.78 9.82 -1.04
C LEU A 426 13.86 8.75 -0.45
N THR A 427 12.86 9.15 0.33
CA THR A 427 12.00 8.19 1.04
C THR A 427 10.52 8.51 0.95
N SER A 428 9.70 7.47 1.01
CA SER A 428 8.23 7.49 1.08
C SER A 428 7.73 6.19 1.73
N GLY A 429 6.47 6.16 2.14
CA GLY A 429 5.91 5.02 2.85
C GLY A 429 6.38 4.94 4.30
N CYS A 430 6.03 3.85 5.00
CA CYS A 430 6.42 3.66 6.40
C CYS A 430 7.93 3.62 6.62
N ALA A 431 8.74 3.29 5.60
CA ALA A 431 10.20 3.31 5.68
C ALA A 431 10.76 4.67 6.14
N LYS A 432 10.05 5.77 5.85
CA LYS A 432 10.44 7.13 6.30
C LYS A 432 10.71 7.22 7.80
N TYR A 433 10.02 6.43 8.62
CA TYR A 433 10.18 6.44 10.08
C TYR A 433 11.54 5.90 10.57
N LYS A 434 12.30 5.22 9.70
CA LYS A 434 13.69 4.83 9.97
C LYS A 434 14.66 6.03 9.85
N TYR A 435 14.26 7.09 9.15
CA TYR A 435 15.20 8.17 8.75
C TYR A 435 14.76 9.56 9.19
N ASN A 436 13.45 9.85 9.26
CA ASN A 436 12.92 11.20 9.43
C ASN A 436 13.21 11.85 10.80
N LYS A 437 13.66 11.04 11.77
CA LYS A 437 14.12 11.49 13.10
C LYS A 437 15.65 11.45 13.24
N LEU A 438 16.38 11.01 12.21
CA LEU A 438 17.84 11.02 12.21
C LEU A 438 18.38 12.41 11.87
N ASN A 439 19.33 12.90 12.66
CA ASN A 439 20.03 14.14 12.34
C ASN A 439 21.20 13.84 11.39
N LEU A 440 20.92 13.71 10.10
CA LEU A 440 21.94 13.48 9.06
C LEU A 440 22.51 14.78 8.48
N GLY A 441 21.97 15.95 8.85
CA GLY A 441 22.38 17.25 8.35
C GLY A 441 21.82 17.59 6.97
N ASP A 442 22.46 18.55 6.32
CA ASP A 442 22.10 19.05 5.00
C ASP A 442 23.31 19.21 4.08
N ILE A 443 23.06 19.40 2.77
CA ILE A 443 24.05 19.75 1.75
C ILE A 443 23.60 21.07 1.13
N ASN A 444 24.29 22.16 1.42
CA ASN A 444 23.96 23.50 0.91
C ASN A 444 22.50 23.91 1.18
N GLY A 445 21.97 23.53 2.36
CA GLY A 445 20.59 23.80 2.78
C GLY A 445 19.55 22.82 2.19
N ILE A 446 19.98 21.75 1.50
CA ILE A 446 19.13 20.65 1.08
C ILE A 446 19.22 19.56 2.15
N PRO A 447 18.15 19.19 2.86
CA PRO A 447 18.18 18.10 3.83
C PRO A 447 18.66 16.80 3.20
N ARG A 448 19.47 16.03 3.93
CA ARG A 448 19.91 14.72 3.43
C ARG A 448 18.83 13.63 3.46
N VAL A 449 17.68 13.91 4.05
CA VAL A 449 16.50 13.02 4.02
C VAL A 449 15.34 13.81 3.43
N LEU A 450 14.90 13.42 2.24
CA LEU A 450 13.75 14.00 1.55
C LEU A 450 12.57 13.04 1.65
N VAL A 451 11.54 13.41 2.42
CA VAL A 451 10.33 12.62 2.63
C VAL A 451 9.24 13.10 1.69
N ALA A 452 8.87 12.31 0.67
CA ALA A 452 7.81 12.68 -0.28
C ALA A 452 6.43 12.59 0.36
N GLY A 453 6.10 11.46 0.97
CA GLY A 453 4.75 11.25 1.48
C GLY A 453 4.44 9.80 1.84
N GLN A 454 3.26 9.33 1.44
CA GLN A 454 2.76 7.96 1.61
C GLN A 454 3.49 6.99 0.64
N CYS A 455 3.13 5.70 0.70
CA CYS A 455 3.74 4.70 -0.19
C CYS A 455 3.47 4.95 -1.69
N ASN A 456 2.29 5.47 -2.06
CA ASN A 456 1.98 5.90 -3.42
C ASN A 456 2.86 7.07 -3.89
N ASP A 457 3.36 7.90 -2.97
CA ASP A 457 4.26 9.02 -3.30
C ASP A 457 5.67 8.55 -3.71
N SER A 458 5.93 7.23 -3.75
CA SER A 458 7.04 6.64 -4.51
C SER A 458 6.99 7.03 -5.99
N TYR A 459 5.80 7.37 -6.53
CA TYR A 459 5.61 7.99 -7.83
C TYR A 459 6.46 9.27 -8.00
N SER A 460 6.54 10.09 -6.97
CA SER A 460 7.39 11.30 -7.00
C SER A 460 8.85 10.99 -7.32
N TRP A 461 9.38 9.89 -6.82
CA TRP A 461 10.77 9.51 -7.09
C TRP A 461 10.99 9.02 -8.52
N ALA A 462 10.01 8.35 -9.12
CA ALA A 462 10.04 7.99 -10.53
C ALA A 462 9.99 9.26 -11.41
N VAL A 463 9.09 10.19 -11.11
CA VAL A 463 8.97 11.47 -11.84
C VAL A 463 10.25 12.31 -11.70
N VAL A 464 10.83 12.39 -10.51
CA VAL A 464 12.11 13.10 -10.28
C VAL A 464 13.24 12.43 -11.05
N ALA A 465 13.35 11.10 -11.04
CA ALA A 465 14.38 10.39 -11.79
C ALA A 465 14.25 10.62 -13.31
N LEU A 466 13.04 10.57 -13.86
CA LEU A 466 12.80 10.87 -15.27
C LEU A 466 13.17 12.32 -15.62
N LYS A 467 12.88 13.27 -14.73
CA LYS A 467 13.27 14.68 -14.93
C LYS A 467 14.77 14.89 -14.84
N LEU A 468 15.45 14.23 -13.93
CA LEU A 468 16.92 14.26 -13.86
C LEU A 468 17.55 13.64 -15.11
N LYS A 469 16.98 12.53 -15.63
CA LYS A 469 17.40 11.93 -16.90
C LYS A 469 17.36 12.94 -18.04
N GLU A 470 16.26 13.69 -18.17
CA GLU A 470 16.09 14.76 -19.17
C GLU A 470 17.15 15.87 -18.98
N ILE A 471 17.30 16.40 -17.76
CA ILE A 471 18.20 17.51 -17.45
C ILE A 471 19.67 17.16 -17.70
N PHE A 472 20.08 15.93 -17.36
CA PHE A 472 21.47 15.49 -17.58
C PHE A 472 21.72 14.89 -18.95
N GLY A 473 20.68 14.76 -19.80
CA GLY A 473 20.80 14.17 -21.13
C GLY A 473 21.20 12.69 -21.11
N ALA A 474 20.84 11.97 -20.04
CA ALA A 474 21.13 10.55 -19.90
C ALA A 474 20.28 9.71 -20.85
N ASN A 475 20.88 8.70 -21.50
CA ASN A 475 20.16 7.82 -22.40
C ASN A 475 19.26 6.82 -21.66
N ASP A 476 19.74 6.34 -20.50
CA ASP A 476 19.05 5.37 -19.67
C ASP A 476 18.84 5.94 -18.25
N ILE A 477 17.74 5.58 -17.59
CA ILE A 477 17.48 5.94 -16.18
C ILE A 477 18.55 5.35 -15.25
N ASN A 478 19.14 4.23 -15.64
CA ASN A 478 20.18 3.52 -14.91
C ASN A 478 21.57 4.22 -14.99
N ASP A 479 21.75 5.22 -15.87
CA ASP A 479 22.96 6.04 -15.94
C ASP A 479 22.98 7.14 -14.85
N LEU A 480 21.84 7.36 -14.18
CA LEU A 480 21.74 8.35 -13.09
C LEU A 480 22.42 7.85 -11.81
N PRO A 481 22.96 8.78 -11.00
CA PRO A 481 23.57 8.43 -9.73
C PRO A 481 22.49 8.11 -8.67
N ILE A 482 21.61 7.17 -8.97
CA ILE A 482 20.51 6.74 -8.09
C ILE A 482 20.66 5.25 -7.77
N PHE A 483 20.59 4.90 -6.50
CA PHE A 483 20.53 3.52 -6.03
C PHE A 483 19.19 3.24 -5.37
N PHE A 484 18.55 2.12 -5.69
CA PHE A 484 17.25 1.72 -5.15
C PHE A 484 17.42 0.64 -4.09
N ASN A 485 17.15 0.97 -2.82
CA ASN A 485 17.18 0.07 -1.67
C ASN A 485 15.81 0.05 -1.00
N ILE A 486 14.94 -0.82 -1.50
CA ILE A 486 13.51 -0.82 -1.19
C ILE A 486 13.18 -1.75 -0.03
N ALA A 487 12.51 -1.22 0.98
CA ALA A 487 11.95 -2.00 2.08
C ALA A 487 10.52 -2.44 1.72
N TRP A 488 10.26 -3.75 1.68
CA TRP A 488 8.92 -4.24 1.38
C TRP A 488 8.29 -4.98 2.57
N TYR A 489 6.98 -4.97 2.63
CA TYR A 489 6.20 -5.74 3.59
C TYR A 489 4.92 -6.31 2.97
N GLU A 490 4.16 -5.52 2.20
CA GLU A 490 2.86 -5.87 1.67
C GLU A 490 2.67 -5.43 0.20
N GLN A 491 1.48 -5.60 -0.33
CA GLN A 491 1.16 -5.58 -1.76
C GLN A 491 1.39 -4.22 -2.43
N LYS A 492 1.27 -3.11 -1.70
CA LYS A 492 1.59 -1.79 -2.26
C LYS A 492 3.08 -1.66 -2.59
N ALA A 493 3.96 -2.30 -1.82
CA ALA A 493 5.37 -2.36 -2.19
C ALA A 493 5.61 -3.29 -3.40
N VAL A 494 4.79 -4.33 -3.58
CA VAL A 494 4.88 -5.20 -4.78
C VAL A 494 4.56 -4.40 -6.03
N ILE A 495 3.44 -3.65 -6.06
CA ILE A 495 3.10 -2.87 -7.26
C ILE A 495 4.13 -1.77 -7.55
N VAL A 496 4.73 -1.15 -6.52
CA VAL A 496 5.84 -0.19 -6.70
C VAL A 496 7.05 -0.86 -7.33
N LEU A 497 7.42 -2.08 -6.88
CA LEU A 497 8.50 -2.85 -7.51
C LEU A 497 8.19 -3.14 -8.97
N LEU A 498 6.99 -3.65 -9.28
CA LEU A 498 6.59 -3.95 -10.66
C LEU A 498 6.60 -2.69 -11.54
N ALA A 499 6.19 -1.54 -10.99
CA ALA A 499 6.28 -0.26 -11.67
C ALA A 499 7.72 0.12 -12.02
N LEU A 500 8.67 -0.03 -11.09
CA LEU A 500 10.09 0.21 -11.35
C LEU A 500 10.63 -0.71 -12.44
N LEU A 501 10.28 -2.01 -12.40
CA LEU A 501 10.68 -2.97 -13.44
C LEU A 501 10.10 -2.60 -14.82
N SER A 502 8.84 -2.15 -14.88
CA SER A 502 8.20 -1.73 -16.13
C SER A 502 8.82 -0.45 -16.72
N LEU A 503 9.40 0.41 -15.88
CA LEU A 503 10.16 1.60 -16.29
C LEU A 503 11.60 1.28 -16.70
N GLY A 504 12.01 0.01 -16.64
CA GLY A 504 13.36 -0.43 -17.00
C GLY A 504 14.42 -0.16 -15.92
N VAL A 505 14.02 0.14 -14.69
CA VAL A 505 14.95 0.34 -13.56
C VAL A 505 15.63 -0.99 -13.23
N LYS A 506 16.95 -0.94 -13.05
CA LYS A 506 17.81 -2.09 -12.74
C LYS A 506 18.54 -1.91 -11.42
N ASN A 507 19.17 -3.00 -10.96
CA ASN A 507 19.98 -3.03 -9.73
C ASN A 507 19.20 -2.59 -8.49
N ILE A 508 17.95 -3.08 -8.38
CA ILE A 508 17.07 -2.80 -7.25
C ILE A 508 17.38 -3.79 -6.13
N HIS A 509 17.70 -3.26 -4.92
CA HIS A 509 17.72 -4.06 -3.71
C HIS A 509 16.35 -4.09 -3.06
N ILE A 510 15.91 -5.27 -2.64
CA ILE A 510 14.64 -5.48 -1.97
C ILE A 510 14.84 -6.29 -0.68
N GLY A 511 14.35 -5.77 0.42
CA GLY A 511 14.57 -6.41 1.72
C GLY A 511 13.47 -6.16 2.75
N PRO A 512 13.64 -6.71 3.98
CA PRO A 512 14.85 -7.37 4.48
C PRO A 512 15.02 -8.83 4.03
N THR A 513 14.05 -9.40 3.33
CA THR A 513 14.10 -10.74 2.72
C THR A 513 13.52 -10.69 1.33
N LEU A 514 13.91 -11.61 0.46
CA LEU A 514 13.25 -11.80 -0.83
C LEU A 514 11.81 -12.33 -0.61
N PRO A 515 10.88 -12.06 -1.55
CA PRO A 515 9.50 -12.51 -1.42
C PRO A 515 9.37 -14.04 -1.52
N ALA A 516 8.65 -14.65 -0.56
CA ALA A 516 8.42 -16.11 -0.54
C ALA A 516 7.58 -16.63 -1.72
N PHE A 517 6.84 -15.75 -2.39
CA PHE A 517 6.02 -16.11 -3.56
C PHE A 517 6.80 -16.10 -4.88
N VAL A 518 8.07 -15.72 -4.87
CA VAL A 518 8.93 -15.75 -6.06
C VAL A 518 9.69 -17.08 -6.07
N SER A 519 9.46 -17.92 -7.10
CA SER A 519 10.16 -19.19 -7.29
C SER A 519 11.62 -18.96 -7.68
N GLU A 520 12.46 -19.98 -7.54
CA GLU A 520 13.89 -19.89 -7.88
C GLU A 520 14.11 -19.53 -9.35
N ASN A 521 13.34 -20.11 -10.28
CA ASN A 521 13.47 -19.81 -11.70
C ASN A 521 13.00 -18.39 -12.04
N VAL A 522 11.88 -17.94 -11.47
CA VAL A 522 11.41 -16.56 -11.65
C VAL A 522 12.39 -15.58 -11.03
N LEU A 523 12.94 -15.88 -9.85
CA LEU A 523 13.98 -15.05 -9.23
C LEU A 523 15.21 -14.93 -10.13
N LYS A 524 15.65 -16.03 -10.74
CA LYS A 524 16.77 -16.03 -11.69
C LYS A 524 16.52 -15.08 -12.87
N VAL A 525 15.32 -15.12 -13.45
CA VAL A 525 14.91 -14.18 -14.52
C VAL A 525 14.96 -12.72 -14.04
N LEU A 526 14.47 -12.44 -12.84
CA LEU A 526 14.50 -11.08 -12.26
C LEU A 526 15.93 -10.59 -11.98
N VAL A 527 16.81 -11.48 -11.52
CA VAL A 527 18.23 -11.17 -11.31
C VAL A 527 18.96 -10.93 -12.64
N GLU A 528 18.79 -11.81 -13.62
CA GLU A 528 19.49 -11.72 -14.91
C GLU A 528 19.04 -10.51 -15.74
N ASN A 529 17.73 -10.20 -15.76
CA ASN A 529 17.20 -9.12 -16.60
C ASN A 529 17.22 -7.76 -15.92
N PHE A 530 17.07 -7.71 -14.60
CA PHE A 530 16.89 -6.45 -13.87
C PHE A 530 17.92 -6.21 -12.75
N GLY A 531 18.81 -7.17 -12.48
CA GLY A 531 19.79 -7.03 -11.39
C GLY A 531 19.13 -7.00 -10.00
N LEU A 532 17.95 -7.63 -9.83
CA LEU A 532 17.27 -7.66 -8.53
C LEU A 532 18.14 -8.40 -7.51
N ALA A 533 18.31 -7.83 -6.32
CA ALA A 533 19.11 -8.43 -5.27
C ALA A 533 18.44 -8.28 -3.90
N GLY A 534 18.76 -9.19 -2.98
CA GLY A 534 18.46 -9.03 -1.56
C GLY A 534 19.52 -8.16 -0.87
N ASN A 535 19.21 -7.67 0.33
CA ASN A 535 20.19 -6.92 1.15
C ASN A 535 21.31 -7.85 1.60
N GLY A 536 22.56 -7.35 1.50
CA GLY A 536 23.74 -7.92 2.15
C GLY A 536 23.95 -7.37 3.56
N THR A 537 25.21 -7.31 4.00
CA THR A 537 25.57 -6.50 5.17
C THR A 537 25.63 -5.02 4.79
N VAL A 538 25.49 -4.12 5.78
CA VAL A 538 25.56 -2.68 5.54
C VAL A 538 26.91 -2.30 4.91
N GLU A 539 28.00 -2.87 5.42
CA GLU A 539 29.36 -2.59 4.95
C GLU A 539 29.56 -3.03 3.50
N GLU A 540 29.12 -4.24 3.15
CA GLU A 540 29.22 -4.78 1.78
C GLU A 540 28.41 -3.94 0.80
N ASP A 541 27.17 -3.60 1.16
CA ASP A 541 26.28 -2.85 0.28
C ASP A 541 26.74 -1.39 0.12
N ILE A 542 27.27 -0.74 1.16
CA ILE A 542 27.87 0.59 1.06
C ILE A 542 29.08 0.56 0.14
N GLN A 543 29.98 -0.42 0.33
CA GLN A 543 31.20 -0.55 -0.49
C GLN A 543 30.89 -0.78 -1.97
N LYS A 544 29.89 -1.60 -2.25
CA LYS A 544 29.56 -2.03 -3.62
C LYS A 544 28.72 -1.03 -4.39
N TYR A 545 27.75 -0.37 -3.72
CA TYR A 545 26.72 0.41 -4.41
C TYR A 545 26.79 1.91 -4.14
N ILE A 546 27.53 2.32 -3.10
CA ILE A 546 27.61 3.72 -2.70
C ILE A 546 28.98 4.30 -2.99
N LEU A 547 30.07 3.62 -2.62
CA LEU A 547 31.43 4.06 -2.86
C LEU A 547 31.91 3.72 -4.25
#